data_3be81bcd9caf8c89dc70a80c05930390
#
_entry.id   3be81bcd9caf8c89dc70a80c05930390
#
_cell.length_a   1.000
_cell.length_b   1.000
_cell.length_c   1.000
_cell.angle_alpha   90.00
_cell.angle_beta   90.00
_cell.angle_gamma   90.00
#
_symmetry.space_group_name_H-M   'P 1'
#
loop_
_entity.id
_entity.type
_entity.pdbx_description
1 polymer ?
#
loop_
_entity_poly.entity_id
_entity_poly.type
_entity_poly.pdbx_seq_one_letter_code
_entity_poly.pdbx_strand_id
1 'polypeptide(L)'
;MRYKRCVIGVFLFLPLSLAFRAPSSLAAPTLEGRAVWAGPRDAGTTEASVAAFAEQLAKAHINTVIMELKGGRGICWPSTRFAGAVVPEYRQFDLPAVLIRECHKRDIQVHAWFIDFAEGADSYVVRQHPEWLALNPEGKPTTSEILRGRPYGLAWMCPARRPGYTDQWLIPLIREFVERYDIDAVHHDYVRYPGDLAPESYCFCDYCLEHLPLYAGYYSPSFPELPFYSPMDRPHLEAHWERSPRVLPANWSDYSREMKSRFLLQGSYFPGGNHDLDYFFYEYRVHWIREFVRQVFEEVGQVKPDMEVSAAVFKNPVQSGRFIGQDWRCYYPWVQYLMPMDYRSHFPGDFDTHLQLLAESIASQKEWARDFRHLWVGIATGFLYDEERGPLLRIRNLAAGKSDPAEIEKALDEIAEALKRHAPGLYDAIQAYVADPKDPQPLEKTIDSFLASVPPGYYPAEKLTRTLEMVRSQSVEGIVIFSAGGITSLHLWDAVEEFFSR
;
A
#
# COMPACT_ATOMS: atom_id res chain seq x y z
N MET A 1 77.05 -35.30 4.60
CA MET A 1 76.80 -36.41 3.69
C MET A 1 75.65 -37.26 4.19
N ARG A 2 74.50 -37.20 3.56
CA ARG A 2 73.44 -38.26 3.47
C ARG A 2 72.41 -37.81 2.45
N TYR A 3 72.42 -38.45 1.32
CA TYR A 3 71.44 -38.34 0.22
C TYR A 3 70.07 -38.87 0.71
N LYS A 4 68.99 -38.09 0.45
CA LYS A 4 67.64 -38.61 0.49
C LYS A 4 67.09 -38.68 -0.95
N ARG A 5 66.66 -39.86 -1.31
CA ARG A 5 66.09 -40.22 -2.61
C ARG A 5 64.70 -39.56 -2.78
N CYS A 6 64.50 -38.89 -3.92
CA CYS A 6 63.16 -38.52 -4.39
C CYS A 6 62.45 -39.74 -4.97
N VAL A 7 61.27 -40.01 -4.52
CA VAL A 7 60.31 -40.95 -5.14
C VAL A 7 59.35 -40.12 -5.95
N ILE A 8 59.39 -40.33 -7.29
CA ILE A 8 58.43 -39.75 -8.22
C ILE A 8 57.19 -40.60 -8.24
N GLY A 9 56.09 -40.09 -7.68
CA GLY A 9 54.76 -40.67 -7.78
C GLY A 9 54.10 -40.24 -9.08
N VAL A 10 53.82 -41.20 -9.96
CA VAL A 10 53.02 -41.02 -11.17
C VAL A 10 51.55 -40.96 -10.78
N PHE A 11 50.91 -39.84 -10.84
CA PHE A 11 49.46 -39.69 -10.72
C PHE A 11 48.81 -39.96 -12.09
N LEU A 12 48.08 -41.05 -12.19
CA LEU A 12 47.14 -41.32 -13.30
C LEU A 12 45.92 -40.42 -13.12
N PHE A 13 45.76 -39.43 -14.03
CA PHE A 13 44.50 -38.68 -14.14
C PHE A 13 43.49 -39.51 -14.93
N LEU A 14 42.45 -39.99 -14.23
CA LEU A 14 41.20 -40.46 -14.85
C LEU A 14 40.34 -39.20 -15.18
N PRO A 15 39.83 -39.05 -16.40
CA PRO A 15 38.88 -37.97 -16.70
C PRO A 15 37.53 -38.26 -16.07
N LEU A 16 37.16 -37.50 -15.03
CA LEU A 16 35.81 -37.48 -14.47
C LEU A 16 34.91 -36.71 -15.46
N SER A 17 34.15 -37.44 -16.26
CA SER A 17 33.11 -36.85 -17.11
C SER A 17 31.97 -36.36 -16.19
N LEU A 18 32.00 -35.11 -15.81
CA LEU A 18 30.86 -34.40 -15.23
C LEU A 18 29.77 -34.27 -16.30
N ALA A 19 28.81 -35.20 -16.29
CA ALA A 19 27.57 -35.03 -17.00
C ALA A 19 26.82 -33.84 -16.37
N PHE A 20 26.85 -32.65 -17.02
CA PHE A 20 25.94 -31.57 -16.72
C PHE A 20 24.52 -32.09 -16.95
N ARG A 21 23.83 -32.47 -15.87
CA ARG A 21 22.37 -32.57 -15.90
C ARG A 21 21.85 -31.17 -16.14
N ALA A 22 21.17 -30.95 -17.26
CA ALA A 22 20.34 -29.80 -17.45
C ALA A 22 19.40 -29.65 -16.25
N PRO A 23 19.21 -28.45 -15.70
CA PRO A 23 18.24 -28.27 -14.65
C PRO A 23 16.88 -28.73 -15.18
N SER A 24 16.28 -29.71 -14.52
CA SER A 24 14.88 -30.06 -14.73
C SER A 24 14.10 -28.75 -14.64
N SER A 25 13.26 -28.48 -15.64
CA SER A 25 12.32 -27.37 -15.59
C SER A 25 11.54 -27.47 -14.28
N LEU A 26 11.92 -26.65 -13.31
CA LEU A 26 11.12 -26.49 -12.11
C LEU A 26 9.78 -25.95 -12.64
N ALA A 27 8.71 -26.70 -12.41
CA ALA A 27 7.36 -26.20 -12.65
C ALA A 27 7.27 -24.86 -11.94
N ALA A 28 6.68 -23.87 -12.63
CA ALA A 28 6.46 -22.55 -12.02
C ALA A 28 5.74 -22.77 -10.68
N PRO A 29 6.18 -22.11 -9.59
CA PRO A 29 5.54 -22.27 -8.30
C PRO A 29 4.06 -21.97 -8.44
N THR A 30 3.22 -22.85 -7.92
CA THR A 30 1.78 -22.62 -7.85
C THR A 30 1.54 -21.44 -6.93
N LEU A 31 0.82 -20.42 -7.42
CA LEU A 31 0.39 -19.31 -6.58
C LEU A 31 -0.62 -19.81 -5.55
N GLU A 32 -0.22 -19.80 -4.28
CA GLU A 32 -1.11 -20.15 -3.17
C GLU A 32 -2.19 -19.09 -2.97
N GLY A 33 -1.79 -17.79 -2.96
CA GLY A 33 -2.68 -16.65 -2.83
C GLY A 33 -3.11 -16.08 -4.18
N ARG A 34 -4.41 -16.12 -4.46
CA ARG A 34 -5.05 -15.46 -5.60
C ARG A 34 -6.14 -14.55 -5.05
N ALA A 35 -5.75 -13.32 -4.71
CA ALA A 35 -6.57 -12.44 -3.92
C ALA A 35 -7.02 -11.17 -4.67
N VAL A 36 -8.09 -10.56 -4.17
CA VAL A 36 -8.58 -9.28 -4.67
C VAL A 36 -9.03 -8.39 -3.51
N TRP A 37 -8.65 -7.11 -3.55
CA TRP A 37 -9.29 -6.09 -2.72
C TRP A 37 -10.62 -5.68 -3.32
N ALA A 38 -11.65 -5.61 -2.49
CA ALA A 38 -12.99 -5.24 -2.90
C ALA A 38 -13.61 -4.22 -1.94
N GLY A 39 -14.36 -3.28 -2.49
CA GLY A 39 -15.20 -2.38 -1.71
C GLY A 39 -16.60 -2.95 -1.50
N PRO A 40 -17.35 -2.47 -0.51
CA PRO A 40 -18.70 -2.99 -0.21
C PRO A 40 -19.69 -2.80 -1.37
N ARG A 41 -19.44 -1.84 -2.26
CA ARG A 41 -20.25 -1.63 -3.47
C ARG A 41 -20.07 -2.72 -4.51
N ASP A 42 -18.93 -3.39 -4.54
CA ASP A 42 -18.64 -4.47 -5.50
C ASP A 42 -19.51 -5.70 -5.20
N ALA A 43 -19.78 -5.97 -3.92
CA ALA A 43 -20.66 -7.04 -3.48
C ALA A 43 -22.16 -6.64 -3.47
N GLY A 44 -22.45 -5.33 -3.32
CA GLY A 44 -23.81 -4.80 -3.25
C GLY A 44 -24.46 -4.95 -1.88
N THR A 45 -25.80 -4.77 -1.85
CA THR A 45 -26.59 -4.68 -0.62
C THR A 45 -27.78 -5.66 -0.59
N THR A 46 -27.70 -6.78 -1.31
CA THR A 46 -28.67 -7.85 -1.32
C THR A 46 -27.99 -9.21 -1.27
N GLU A 47 -28.66 -10.23 -0.73
CA GLU A 47 -28.11 -11.60 -0.73
C GLU A 47 -27.78 -12.09 -2.14
N ALA A 48 -28.63 -11.76 -3.12
CA ALA A 48 -28.44 -12.16 -4.52
C ALA A 48 -27.18 -11.49 -5.14
N SER A 49 -26.95 -10.20 -4.88
CA SER A 49 -25.76 -9.51 -5.38
C SER A 49 -24.48 -10.04 -4.77
N VAL A 50 -24.48 -10.32 -3.46
CA VAL A 50 -23.32 -10.89 -2.76
C VAL A 50 -23.02 -12.31 -3.26
N ALA A 51 -24.06 -13.12 -3.48
CA ALA A 51 -23.88 -14.47 -4.04
C ALA A 51 -23.30 -14.42 -5.48
N ALA A 52 -23.80 -13.51 -6.32
CA ALA A 52 -23.27 -13.31 -7.67
C ALA A 52 -21.81 -12.82 -7.67
N PHE A 53 -21.46 -11.94 -6.73
CA PHE A 53 -20.08 -11.51 -6.54
C PHE A 53 -19.15 -12.67 -6.13
N ALA A 54 -19.55 -13.49 -5.14
CA ALA A 54 -18.80 -14.66 -4.75
C ALA A 54 -18.66 -15.71 -5.87
N GLU A 55 -19.69 -15.87 -6.72
CA GLU A 55 -19.64 -16.71 -7.90
C GLU A 55 -18.66 -16.19 -8.94
N GLN A 56 -18.63 -14.87 -9.18
CA GLN A 56 -17.65 -14.23 -10.06
C GLN A 56 -16.21 -14.43 -9.58
N LEU A 57 -15.96 -14.32 -8.25
CA LEU A 57 -14.65 -14.59 -7.67
C LEU A 57 -14.23 -16.04 -7.89
N ALA A 58 -15.13 -17.00 -7.62
CA ALA A 58 -14.87 -18.42 -7.84
C ALA A 58 -14.57 -18.74 -9.31
N LYS A 59 -15.35 -18.17 -10.24
CA LYS A 59 -15.13 -18.31 -11.69
C LYS A 59 -13.74 -17.81 -12.10
N ALA A 60 -13.30 -16.69 -11.53
CA ALA A 60 -11.97 -16.14 -11.78
C ALA A 60 -10.83 -16.82 -10.99
N HIS A 61 -11.10 -17.96 -10.34
CA HIS A 61 -10.15 -18.71 -9.50
C HIS A 61 -9.56 -17.90 -8.35
N ILE A 62 -10.24 -16.85 -7.90
CA ILE A 62 -9.88 -16.10 -6.69
C ILE A 62 -10.20 -16.97 -5.47
N ASN A 63 -9.24 -17.12 -4.57
CA ASN A 63 -9.42 -17.88 -3.33
C ASN A 63 -9.38 -17.03 -2.06
N THR A 64 -9.19 -15.71 -2.20
CA THR A 64 -9.21 -14.79 -1.07
C THR A 64 -9.81 -13.45 -1.49
N VAL A 65 -10.80 -12.97 -0.77
CA VAL A 65 -11.35 -11.62 -0.93
C VAL A 65 -11.01 -10.77 0.30
N ILE A 66 -10.44 -9.60 0.06
CA ILE A 66 -10.12 -8.61 1.09
C ILE A 66 -11.18 -7.53 0.98
N MET A 67 -12.21 -7.62 1.83
CA MET A 67 -13.40 -6.76 1.76
C MET A 67 -13.30 -5.57 2.70
N GLU A 68 -13.40 -4.35 2.17
CA GLU A 68 -13.49 -3.13 2.98
C GLU A 68 -14.78 -3.14 3.79
N LEU A 69 -14.66 -3.33 5.10
CA LEU A 69 -15.77 -3.36 6.03
C LEU A 69 -15.81 -2.14 6.94
N LYS A 70 -14.67 -1.50 7.17
CA LYS A 70 -14.57 -0.18 7.81
C LYS A 70 -13.80 0.76 6.89
N GLY A 71 -14.48 1.74 6.33
CA GLY A 71 -13.91 2.75 5.45
C GLY A 71 -14.11 4.18 5.96
N GLY A 72 -13.75 5.17 5.18
CA GLY A 72 -13.89 6.59 5.55
C GLY A 72 -15.35 7.02 5.79
N ARG A 73 -16.34 6.32 5.25
CA ARG A 73 -17.77 6.59 5.46
C ARG A 73 -18.30 5.98 6.75
N GLY A 74 -17.61 5.01 7.35
CA GLY A 74 -18.04 4.25 8.51
C GLY A 74 -17.92 2.74 8.30
N ILE A 75 -18.79 1.98 8.98
CA ILE A 75 -18.78 0.52 9.01
C ILE A 75 -19.93 -0.07 8.19
N CYS A 76 -19.68 -1.22 7.57
CA CYS A 76 -20.60 -1.89 6.65
C CYS A 76 -21.31 -3.11 7.29
N TRP A 77 -21.59 -3.05 8.59
CA TRP A 77 -22.39 -4.06 9.30
C TRP A 77 -23.29 -3.42 10.35
N PRO A 78 -24.42 -4.04 10.69
CA PRO A 78 -25.29 -3.54 11.75
C PRO A 78 -24.62 -3.72 13.12
N SER A 79 -24.22 -2.61 13.75
CA SER A 79 -23.68 -2.57 15.10
C SER A 79 -24.62 -1.80 16.02
N THR A 80 -24.83 -2.31 17.22
CA THR A 80 -25.55 -1.59 18.28
C THR A 80 -24.62 -0.69 19.09
N ARG A 81 -23.38 -1.15 19.33
CA ARG A 81 -22.36 -0.39 20.06
C ARG A 81 -21.87 0.82 19.28
N PHE A 82 -21.67 0.65 17.97
CA PHE A 82 -21.19 1.68 17.06
C PHE A 82 -22.25 2.16 16.07
N ALA A 83 -23.52 2.18 16.50
CA ALA A 83 -24.68 2.45 15.64
C ALA A 83 -24.56 3.77 14.85
N GLY A 84 -23.95 4.81 15.44
CA GLY A 84 -23.73 6.10 14.78
C GLY A 84 -22.74 6.05 13.61
N ALA A 85 -21.87 5.05 13.57
CA ALA A 85 -20.90 4.86 12.49
C ALA A 85 -21.38 3.94 11.38
N VAL A 86 -22.54 3.28 11.54
CA VAL A 86 -23.07 2.37 10.53
C VAL A 86 -23.51 3.16 9.30
N VAL A 87 -22.92 2.83 8.16
CA VAL A 87 -23.30 3.39 6.86
C VAL A 87 -24.77 3.05 6.59
N PRO A 88 -25.61 4.02 6.16
CA PRO A 88 -27.07 3.84 6.09
C PRO A 88 -27.52 2.59 5.35
N GLU A 89 -26.86 2.24 4.27
CA GLU A 89 -27.17 1.08 3.42
C GLU A 89 -27.03 -0.27 4.14
N TYR A 90 -26.21 -0.32 5.22
CA TYR A 90 -25.90 -1.54 5.99
C TYR A 90 -26.57 -1.59 7.37
N ARG A 91 -27.47 -0.68 7.67
CA ARG A 91 -28.23 -0.72 8.95
C ARG A 91 -29.16 -1.92 9.07
N GLN A 92 -29.69 -2.36 7.92
CA GLN A 92 -30.64 -3.48 7.84
C GLN A 92 -30.10 -4.64 6.98
N PHE A 93 -28.89 -4.52 6.46
CA PHE A 93 -28.23 -5.55 5.66
C PHE A 93 -26.89 -5.92 6.26
N ASP A 94 -26.75 -7.16 6.68
CA ASP A 94 -25.54 -7.68 7.29
C ASP A 94 -24.61 -8.22 6.19
N LEU A 95 -23.88 -7.32 5.53
CA LEU A 95 -22.95 -7.66 4.45
C LEU A 95 -21.92 -8.73 4.85
N PRO A 96 -21.19 -8.60 5.99
CA PRO A 96 -20.22 -9.61 6.39
C PRO A 96 -20.83 -11.00 6.53
N ALA A 97 -21.97 -11.13 7.20
CA ALA A 97 -22.61 -12.42 7.42
C ALA A 97 -22.96 -13.13 6.10
N VAL A 98 -23.47 -12.37 5.11
CA VAL A 98 -23.82 -12.93 3.80
C VAL A 98 -22.58 -13.24 3.00
N LEU A 99 -21.59 -12.33 2.98
CA LEU A 99 -20.34 -12.49 2.23
C LEU A 99 -19.57 -13.74 2.68
N ILE A 100 -19.33 -13.86 3.98
CA ILE A 100 -18.60 -15.00 4.57
C ILE A 100 -19.28 -16.30 4.21
N ARG A 101 -20.60 -16.38 4.40
CA ARG A 101 -21.38 -17.56 4.04
C ARG A 101 -21.23 -17.94 2.56
N GLU A 102 -21.33 -16.96 1.65
CA GLU A 102 -21.26 -17.24 0.21
C GLU A 102 -19.84 -17.51 -0.29
N CYS A 103 -18.84 -16.89 0.32
CA CYS A 103 -17.42 -17.15 0.02
C CYS A 103 -16.99 -18.53 0.55
N HIS A 104 -17.27 -18.86 1.81
CA HIS A 104 -16.88 -20.14 2.39
C HIS A 104 -17.53 -21.34 1.70
N LYS A 105 -18.77 -21.23 1.16
CA LYS A 105 -19.37 -22.26 0.30
C LYS A 105 -18.54 -22.56 -0.97
N ARG A 106 -17.62 -21.69 -1.34
CA ARG A 106 -16.80 -21.75 -2.55
C ARG A 106 -15.31 -21.86 -2.25
N ASP A 107 -14.95 -22.18 -1.00
CA ASP A 107 -13.57 -22.25 -0.52
C ASP A 107 -12.79 -20.92 -0.75
N ILE A 108 -13.48 -19.78 -0.61
CA ILE A 108 -12.89 -18.45 -0.71
C ILE A 108 -12.74 -17.87 0.70
N GLN A 109 -11.52 -17.53 1.10
CA GLN A 109 -11.23 -16.84 2.35
C GLN A 109 -11.70 -15.39 2.33
N VAL A 110 -12.10 -14.88 3.50
CA VAL A 110 -12.54 -13.49 3.68
C VAL A 110 -11.63 -12.79 4.68
N HIS A 111 -10.82 -11.86 4.20
CA HIS A 111 -10.08 -10.94 5.06
C HIS A 111 -10.91 -9.67 5.27
N ALA A 112 -11.17 -9.33 6.53
CA ALA A 112 -11.92 -8.14 6.90
C ALA A 112 -11.00 -6.90 6.85
N TRP A 113 -11.21 -6.03 5.86
CA TRP A 113 -10.37 -4.88 5.62
C TRP A 113 -10.85 -3.66 6.40
N PHE A 114 -9.97 -3.16 7.26
CA PHE A 114 -10.15 -1.96 8.05
C PHE A 114 -9.21 -0.85 7.54
N ILE A 115 -9.79 0.29 7.17
CA ILE A 115 -9.05 1.53 6.98
C ILE A 115 -8.73 2.08 8.37
N ASP A 116 -7.49 1.91 8.84
CA ASP A 116 -7.17 2.12 10.25
C ASP A 116 -7.22 3.59 10.68
N PHE A 117 -6.23 4.40 10.32
CA PHE A 117 -6.08 5.76 10.85
C PHE A 117 -6.65 6.87 9.96
N ALA A 118 -7.19 6.54 8.79
CA ALA A 118 -7.86 7.48 7.91
C ALA A 118 -9.37 7.37 8.04
N GLU A 119 -10.02 8.49 8.32
CA GLU A 119 -11.48 8.65 8.38
C GLU A 119 -11.93 9.63 7.30
N GLY A 120 -13.20 9.58 6.90
CA GLY A 120 -13.77 10.65 6.12
C GLY A 120 -13.89 11.93 6.95
N ALA A 121 -13.70 13.08 6.32
CA ALA A 121 -13.77 14.37 7.01
C ALA A 121 -15.07 14.57 7.81
N ASP A 122 -16.17 14.00 7.32
CA ASP A 122 -17.49 14.07 7.93
C ASP A 122 -17.93 12.76 8.61
N SER A 123 -16.98 11.86 8.94
CA SER A 123 -17.32 10.60 9.61
C SER A 123 -17.91 10.82 11.00
N TYR A 124 -18.63 9.83 11.51
CA TYR A 124 -19.24 9.90 12.85
C TYR A 124 -18.18 10.17 13.92
N VAL A 125 -17.07 9.42 13.89
CA VAL A 125 -16.02 9.52 14.93
C VAL A 125 -15.30 10.87 14.90
N VAL A 126 -15.05 11.43 13.73
CA VAL A 126 -14.43 12.76 13.58
C VAL A 126 -15.30 13.85 14.17
N ARG A 127 -16.61 13.78 13.96
CA ARG A 127 -17.54 14.74 14.57
C ARG A 127 -17.68 14.61 16.07
N GLN A 128 -17.58 13.39 16.61
CA GLN A 128 -17.70 13.16 18.05
C GLN A 128 -16.40 13.46 18.80
N HIS A 129 -15.25 13.23 18.18
CA HIS A 129 -13.94 13.26 18.79
C HIS A 129 -12.91 14.02 17.95
N PRO A 130 -13.12 15.32 17.68
CA PRO A 130 -12.16 16.13 16.93
C PRO A 130 -10.80 16.26 17.65
N GLU A 131 -10.76 16.05 18.97
CA GLU A 131 -9.54 16.05 19.76
C GLU A 131 -8.62 14.85 19.48
N TRP A 132 -9.08 13.82 18.77
CA TRP A 132 -8.28 12.67 18.39
C TRP A 132 -7.54 12.85 17.06
N LEU A 133 -7.79 13.96 16.35
CA LEU A 133 -7.18 14.23 15.07
C LEU A 133 -5.66 14.40 15.15
N ALA A 134 -4.98 13.87 14.15
CA ALA A 134 -3.58 14.16 13.92
C ALA A 134 -3.43 15.61 13.42
N LEU A 135 -2.50 16.34 14.02
CA LEU A 135 -2.28 17.74 13.71
C LEU A 135 -0.91 17.97 13.08
N ASN A 136 -0.84 18.94 12.16
CA ASN A 136 0.41 19.41 11.57
C ASN A 136 1.18 20.35 12.52
N PRO A 137 2.37 20.88 12.16
CA PRO A 137 3.14 21.80 12.98
C PRO A 137 2.39 23.07 13.41
N GLU A 138 1.45 23.56 12.59
CA GLU A 138 0.61 24.71 12.87
C GLU A 138 -0.60 24.39 13.75
N GLY A 139 -0.75 23.13 14.16
CA GLY A 139 -1.89 22.66 14.97
C GLY A 139 -3.18 22.48 14.19
N LYS A 140 -3.10 22.30 12.88
CA LYS A 140 -4.25 22.12 12.00
C LYS A 140 -4.42 20.62 11.62
N PRO A 141 -5.66 20.12 11.50
CA PRO A 141 -5.92 18.77 11.04
C PRO A 141 -5.70 18.66 9.52
N THR A 142 -5.56 17.43 9.03
CA THR A 142 -5.40 17.15 7.60
C THR A 142 -6.54 17.69 6.73
N THR A 143 -7.75 17.77 7.26
CA THR A 143 -8.92 18.33 6.57
C THR A 143 -8.82 19.83 6.26
N SER A 144 -7.86 20.53 6.86
CA SER A 144 -7.56 21.93 6.53
C SER A 144 -6.61 22.08 5.34
N GLU A 145 -6.03 20.98 4.86
CA GLU A 145 -5.08 20.98 3.75
C GLU A 145 -5.78 21.06 2.39
N ILE A 146 -5.08 21.60 1.42
CA ILE A 146 -5.50 21.63 0.01
C ILE A 146 -4.57 20.72 -0.79
N LEU A 147 -5.11 19.67 -1.36
CA LEU A 147 -4.40 18.77 -2.23
C LEU A 147 -4.90 18.93 -3.68
N ARG A 148 -4.00 19.27 -4.61
CA ARG A 148 -4.33 19.46 -6.03
C ARG A 148 -5.51 20.43 -6.24
N GLY A 149 -5.54 21.53 -5.47
CA GLY A 149 -6.56 22.57 -5.57
C GLY A 149 -7.94 22.23 -4.97
N ARG A 150 -8.05 21.13 -4.22
CA ARG A 150 -9.28 20.71 -3.54
C ARG A 150 -9.04 20.45 -2.05
N PRO A 151 -10.04 20.68 -1.18
CA PRO A 151 -9.94 20.26 0.23
C PRO A 151 -9.59 18.78 0.34
N TYR A 152 -8.66 18.46 1.22
CA TYR A 152 -8.28 17.08 1.47
C TYR A 152 -9.40 16.36 2.22
N GLY A 153 -9.93 15.28 1.63
CA GLY A 153 -11.15 14.61 2.08
C GLY A 153 -10.98 13.64 3.24
N LEU A 154 -9.73 13.39 3.69
CA LEU A 154 -9.47 12.45 4.78
C LEU A 154 -9.06 13.18 6.06
N ALA A 155 -9.66 12.76 7.16
CA ALA A 155 -9.27 13.13 8.51
C ALA A 155 -8.39 12.03 9.10
N TRP A 156 -7.14 12.35 9.37
CA TRP A 156 -6.24 11.37 9.98
C TRP A 156 -6.30 11.45 11.50
N MET A 157 -6.39 10.29 12.13
CA MET A 157 -6.45 10.13 13.57
C MET A 157 -5.05 9.94 14.14
N CYS A 158 -4.83 10.41 15.38
CA CYS A 158 -3.54 10.26 16.06
C CYS A 158 -3.35 8.83 16.56
N PRO A 159 -2.37 8.06 16.05
CA PRO A 159 -2.13 6.69 16.53
C PRO A 159 -1.63 6.60 17.96
N ALA A 160 -0.96 7.65 18.45
CA ALA A 160 -0.28 7.68 19.75
C ALA A 160 -1.19 8.03 20.92
N ARG A 161 -2.21 8.88 20.70
CA ARG A 161 -3.04 9.42 21.79
C ARG A 161 -3.73 8.32 22.61
N ARG A 162 -3.58 8.40 23.96
CA ARG A 162 -4.22 7.52 24.94
C ARG A 162 -4.73 8.34 26.13
N PRO A 163 -6.02 8.25 26.52
CA PRO A 163 -7.09 7.60 25.79
C PRO A 163 -7.38 8.31 24.46
N GLY A 164 -7.74 7.56 23.44
CA GLY A 164 -7.97 8.14 22.12
C GLY A 164 -8.56 7.17 21.09
N TYR A 165 -8.39 7.51 19.84
CA TYR A 165 -8.97 6.77 18.72
C TYR A 165 -8.61 5.27 18.74
N THR A 166 -7.36 4.93 19.00
CA THR A 166 -6.88 3.55 18.97
C THR A 166 -7.56 2.67 20.01
N ASP A 167 -7.53 3.08 21.27
CA ASP A 167 -7.96 2.26 22.41
C ASP A 167 -9.45 2.40 22.74
N GLN A 168 -10.08 3.53 22.38
CA GLN A 168 -11.49 3.75 22.66
C GLN A 168 -12.43 3.50 21.47
N TRP A 169 -11.87 3.47 20.26
CA TRP A 169 -12.66 3.29 19.05
C TRP A 169 -12.20 2.11 18.20
N LEU A 170 -11.00 2.15 17.64
CA LEU A 170 -10.61 1.24 16.57
C LEU A 170 -10.42 -0.21 17.06
N ILE A 171 -9.66 -0.42 18.14
CA ILE A 171 -9.47 -1.78 18.70
C ILE A 171 -10.79 -2.37 19.19
N PRO A 172 -11.62 -1.67 19.98
CA PRO A 172 -12.94 -2.17 20.35
C PRO A 172 -13.88 -2.47 19.19
N LEU A 173 -13.76 -1.72 18.08
CA LEU A 173 -14.53 -1.94 16.86
C LEU A 173 -14.10 -3.24 16.16
N ILE A 174 -12.79 -3.46 15.99
CA ILE A 174 -12.22 -4.69 15.42
C ILE A 174 -12.61 -5.89 16.30
N ARG A 175 -12.51 -5.75 17.62
CA ARG A 175 -12.91 -6.81 18.55
C ARG A 175 -14.37 -7.19 18.40
N GLU A 176 -15.32 -6.22 18.40
CA GLU A 176 -16.75 -6.48 18.17
C GLU A 176 -16.96 -7.25 16.85
N PHE A 177 -16.22 -6.88 15.81
CA PHE A 177 -16.32 -7.52 14.51
C PHE A 177 -15.88 -8.98 14.56
N VAL A 178 -14.72 -9.26 15.14
CA VAL A 178 -14.17 -10.62 15.26
C VAL A 178 -15.01 -11.51 16.18
N GLU A 179 -15.62 -10.95 17.22
CA GLU A 179 -16.57 -11.68 18.09
C GLU A 179 -17.83 -12.14 17.34
N ARG A 180 -18.23 -11.39 16.30
CA ARG A 180 -19.51 -11.64 15.59
C ARG A 180 -19.35 -12.48 14.33
N TYR A 181 -18.23 -12.38 13.62
CA TYR A 181 -18.09 -12.93 12.27
C TYR A 181 -16.95 -13.93 12.17
N ASP A 182 -17.19 -14.98 11.40
CA ASP A 182 -16.22 -16.05 11.16
C ASP A 182 -15.34 -15.76 9.95
N ILE A 183 -14.53 -14.70 10.06
CA ILE A 183 -13.56 -14.30 9.05
C ILE A 183 -12.26 -15.12 9.17
N ASP A 184 -11.47 -15.13 8.10
CA ASP A 184 -10.19 -15.85 8.05
C ASP A 184 -9.03 -14.95 8.50
N ALA A 185 -9.10 -13.64 8.25
CA ALA A 185 -8.09 -12.69 8.73
C ALA A 185 -8.65 -11.29 8.96
N VAL A 186 -7.99 -10.54 9.86
CA VAL A 186 -8.11 -9.08 9.97
C VAL A 186 -7.09 -8.45 9.00
N HIS A 187 -7.53 -7.52 8.16
CA HIS A 187 -6.67 -6.82 7.20
C HIS A 187 -6.51 -5.35 7.55
N HIS A 188 -5.26 -4.95 7.78
CA HIS A 188 -4.87 -3.57 8.02
C HIS A 188 -4.58 -2.82 6.72
N ASP A 189 -5.16 -1.63 6.57
CA ASP A 189 -4.73 -0.66 5.58
C ASP A 189 -4.78 0.75 6.18
N TYR A 190 -4.07 1.71 5.58
CA TYR A 190 -3.87 3.02 6.19
C TYR A 190 -3.30 2.93 7.63
N VAL A 191 -2.60 1.85 7.92
CA VAL A 191 -1.88 1.59 9.18
C VAL A 191 -0.58 2.40 9.17
N ARG A 192 -0.74 3.72 9.16
CA ARG A 192 0.32 4.71 8.93
C ARG A 192 -0.14 6.14 9.23
N TYR A 193 0.77 7.09 9.11
CA TYR A 193 0.47 8.52 9.04
C TYR A 193 0.13 8.97 7.60
N PRO A 194 -0.36 10.22 7.38
CA PRO A 194 -0.67 10.73 6.04
C PRO A 194 0.53 10.61 5.08
N GLY A 195 0.30 10.05 3.88
CA GLY A 195 1.33 9.89 2.85
C GLY A 195 1.15 10.81 1.64
N ASP A 196 -0.06 11.35 1.46
CA ASP A 196 -0.41 12.22 0.33
C ASP A 196 -0.11 13.69 0.59
N LEU A 197 0.17 14.03 1.84
CA LEU A 197 0.54 15.37 2.31
C LEU A 197 2.05 15.47 2.47
N ALA A 198 2.54 16.64 2.93
CA ALA A 198 3.98 16.81 3.15
C ALA A 198 4.54 15.70 4.05
N PRO A 199 5.60 15.00 3.65
CA PRO A 199 6.20 13.94 4.44
C PRO A 199 6.58 14.43 5.84
N GLU A 200 6.48 13.53 6.83
CA GLU A 200 6.85 13.81 8.23
C GLU A 200 6.00 14.90 8.94
N SER A 201 4.95 15.43 8.28
CA SER A 201 4.16 16.57 8.80
C SER A 201 3.14 16.20 9.88
N TYR A 202 3.07 14.95 10.34
CA TYR A 202 2.13 14.46 11.35
C TYR A 202 2.78 13.40 12.26
N CYS A 203 2.45 13.26 13.57
CA CYS A 203 1.48 14.07 14.30
C CYS A 203 2.19 14.99 15.28
N PHE A 204 1.81 16.26 15.31
CA PHE A 204 2.27 17.29 16.26
C PHE A 204 1.12 17.77 17.16
N CYS A 205 0.15 16.91 17.50
CA CYS A 205 -0.90 17.24 18.47
C CYS A 205 -0.30 17.41 19.87
N ASP A 206 -1.02 18.09 20.75
CA ASP A 206 -0.54 18.37 22.11
C ASP A 206 -0.16 17.10 22.85
N TYR A 207 -0.97 16.05 22.74
CA TYR A 207 -0.64 14.76 23.34
C TYR A 207 0.73 14.24 22.91
N CYS A 208 1.00 14.20 21.57
CA CYS A 208 2.29 13.74 21.07
C CYS A 208 3.44 14.58 21.63
N LEU A 209 3.33 15.90 21.56
CA LEU A 209 4.38 16.81 21.97
C LEU A 209 4.63 16.80 23.51
N GLU A 210 3.61 16.55 24.30
CA GLU A 210 3.71 16.44 25.75
C GLU A 210 4.28 15.08 26.20
N HIS A 211 3.99 14.00 25.48
CA HIS A 211 4.41 12.64 25.84
C HIS A 211 5.75 12.23 25.20
N LEU A 212 6.26 12.97 24.22
CA LEU A 212 7.58 12.75 23.67
C LEU A 212 8.70 12.65 24.73
N PRO A 213 8.74 13.50 25.80
CA PRO A 213 9.75 13.35 26.84
C PRO A 213 9.71 12.02 27.58
N LEU A 214 8.51 11.45 27.79
CA LEU A 214 8.38 10.13 28.40
C LEU A 214 8.96 9.05 27.48
N TYR A 215 8.64 9.10 26.20
CA TYR A 215 9.20 8.18 25.22
C TYR A 215 10.73 8.33 25.13
N ALA A 216 11.23 9.55 25.13
CA ALA A 216 12.68 9.82 25.14
C ALA A 216 13.39 9.26 26.39
N GLY A 217 12.70 9.21 27.53
CA GLY A 217 13.22 8.61 28.77
C GLY A 217 13.33 7.08 28.70
N TYR A 218 12.52 6.45 27.87
CA TYR A 218 12.56 5.01 27.57
C TYR A 218 13.27 4.70 26.26
N TYR A 219 13.61 5.73 25.50
CA TYR A 219 14.31 5.59 24.25
C TYR A 219 15.73 5.09 24.54
N SER A 220 15.83 3.81 24.44
CA SER A 220 17.07 3.09 24.51
C SER A 220 17.35 2.51 23.13
N PRO A 221 18.60 2.57 22.66
CA PRO A 221 19.02 1.86 21.48
C PRO A 221 18.82 0.34 21.56
N SER A 222 18.21 -0.14 22.62
CA SER A 222 17.86 -1.54 22.85
C SER A 222 16.61 -2.02 22.12
N PHE A 223 16.30 -1.47 20.93
CA PHE A 223 15.53 -2.19 19.92
C PHE A 223 16.46 -2.95 18.94
N PRO A 224 17.37 -3.82 19.46
CA PRO A 224 18.26 -4.60 18.61
C PRO A 224 17.50 -5.58 17.73
N GLU A 225 16.22 -5.83 18.06
CA GLU A 225 15.33 -6.76 17.38
C GLU A 225 14.54 -6.12 16.23
N LEU A 226 14.53 -4.80 16.15
CA LEU A 226 13.82 -4.13 15.07
C LEU A 226 14.76 -3.92 13.89
N PRO A 227 14.45 -4.46 12.71
CA PRO A 227 15.24 -4.28 11.50
C PRO A 227 15.04 -2.88 10.91
N PHE A 228 15.15 -1.82 11.72
CA PHE A 228 14.88 -0.44 11.29
C PHE A 228 15.84 0.08 10.23
N TYR A 229 17.05 -0.47 10.22
CA TYR A 229 18.13 0.03 9.41
C TYR A 229 18.70 -1.09 8.56
N SER A 230 19.31 -0.71 7.46
CA SER A 230 20.16 -1.68 6.79
C SER A 230 21.22 -2.19 7.77
N PRO A 231 21.72 -3.41 7.62
CA PRO A 231 22.82 -3.92 8.45
C PRO A 231 24.04 -2.98 8.48
N MET A 232 24.17 -2.06 7.51
CA MET A 232 25.23 -1.07 7.44
C MET A 232 25.00 0.15 8.34
N ASP A 233 23.73 0.51 8.59
CA ASP A 233 23.38 1.68 9.39
C ASP A 233 23.38 1.37 10.89
N ARG A 234 23.09 0.14 11.27
CA ARG A 234 22.93 -0.31 12.65
C ARG A 234 24.17 -0.05 13.53
N PRO A 235 25.41 -0.46 13.14
CA PRO A 235 26.59 -0.20 13.95
C PRO A 235 26.88 1.30 14.15
N HIS A 236 26.56 2.11 13.15
CA HIS A 236 26.72 3.56 13.23
C HIS A 236 25.75 4.18 14.24
N LEU A 237 24.52 3.74 14.23
CA LEU A 237 23.45 4.19 15.14
C LEU A 237 23.72 3.74 16.57
N GLU A 238 24.05 2.46 16.80
CA GLU A 238 24.41 1.94 18.13
C GLU A 238 25.57 2.73 18.73
N ALA A 239 26.64 2.96 17.98
CA ALA A 239 27.77 3.75 18.43
C ALA A 239 27.44 5.22 18.69
N HIS A 240 26.41 5.76 18.05
CA HIS A 240 25.96 7.12 18.24
C HIS A 240 25.08 7.25 19.49
N TRP A 241 24.17 6.32 19.69
CA TRP A 241 23.29 6.26 20.87
C TRP A 241 24.03 6.08 22.20
N GLU A 242 25.09 5.29 22.21
CA GLU A 242 25.94 5.16 23.38
C GLU A 242 26.58 6.48 23.85
N ARG A 243 26.68 7.48 22.96
CA ARG A 243 27.35 8.77 23.22
C ARG A 243 26.41 9.92 23.59
N SER A 244 25.09 9.79 23.30
CA SER A 244 24.14 10.91 23.44
C SER A 244 22.82 10.48 24.08
N PRO A 245 22.73 10.37 25.41
CA PRO A 245 21.53 9.88 26.10
C PRO A 245 20.39 10.90 26.18
N ARG A 246 20.54 12.14 25.67
CA ARG A 246 19.53 13.19 25.75
C ARG A 246 19.14 13.69 24.37
N VAL A 247 18.05 13.14 23.86
CA VAL A 247 17.50 13.52 22.56
C VAL A 247 16.80 14.88 22.61
N LEU A 248 16.05 15.15 23.68
CA LEU A 248 15.31 16.41 23.84
C LEU A 248 16.06 17.39 24.79
N PRO A 249 15.97 18.71 24.54
CA PRO A 249 16.56 19.71 25.42
C PRO A 249 15.86 19.75 26.78
N ALA A 250 16.60 20.12 27.84
CA ALA A 250 16.09 20.16 29.21
C ALA A 250 14.87 21.11 29.37
N ASN A 251 14.81 22.16 28.57
CA ASN A 251 13.72 23.14 28.57
C ASN A 251 12.67 22.86 27.48
N TRP A 252 12.46 21.58 27.11
CA TRP A 252 11.47 21.17 26.11
C TRP A 252 10.07 21.72 26.39
N SER A 253 9.67 21.77 27.67
CA SER A 253 8.38 22.30 28.10
C SER A 253 8.15 23.76 27.68
N ASP A 254 9.24 24.55 27.61
CA ASP A 254 9.18 25.97 27.36
C ASP A 254 9.03 26.31 25.86
N TYR A 255 9.27 25.32 24.99
CA TYR A 255 9.12 25.48 23.55
C TYR A 255 7.66 25.57 23.15
N SER A 256 7.35 26.55 22.27
CA SER A 256 6.05 26.58 21.59
C SER A 256 5.88 25.34 20.69
N ARG A 257 4.64 25.05 20.28
CA ARG A 257 4.36 23.99 19.30
C ARG A 257 5.24 24.11 18.07
N GLU A 258 5.29 25.32 17.49
CA GLU A 258 6.09 25.59 16.29
C GLU A 258 7.58 25.30 16.54
N MET A 259 8.11 25.72 17.66
CA MET A 259 9.51 25.46 18.02
C MET A 259 9.77 23.96 18.20
N LYS A 260 8.89 23.23 18.88
CA LYS A 260 8.96 21.79 19.06
C LYS A 260 8.92 21.06 17.72
N SER A 261 8.01 21.45 16.84
CA SER A 261 7.88 20.85 15.51
C SER A 261 9.10 21.10 14.65
N ARG A 262 9.61 22.33 14.65
CA ARG A 262 10.85 22.67 13.93
C ARG A 262 12.05 21.89 14.45
N PHE A 263 12.18 21.77 15.77
CA PHE A 263 13.25 20.99 16.40
C PHE A 263 13.22 19.53 15.92
N LEU A 264 12.05 18.89 15.91
CA LEU A 264 11.90 17.51 15.50
C LEU A 264 12.11 17.31 13.98
N LEU A 265 11.62 18.25 13.15
CA LEU A 265 11.73 18.15 11.69
C LEU A 265 13.12 18.52 11.16
N GLN A 266 13.82 19.42 11.82
CA GLN A 266 15.17 19.84 11.41
C GLN A 266 16.28 18.94 11.99
N GLY A 267 15.98 18.23 13.07
CA GLY A 267 16.90 17.29 13.69
C GLY A 267 18.27 17.93 13.98
N SER A 268 19.33 17.35 13.45
CA SER A 268 20.70 17.84 13.58
C SER A 268 20.95 19.21 12.97
N TYR A 269 20.11 19.68 12.07
CA TYR A 269 20.20 21.02 11.48
C TYR A 269 19.58 22.13 12.34
N PHE A 270 18.84 21.77 13.39
CA PHE A 270 18.33 22.76 14.34
C PHE A 270 19.46 23.30 15.23
N PRO A 271 19.53 24.60 15.53
CA PRO A 271 20.54 25.14 16.46
C PRO A 271 20.49 24.44 17.83
N GLY A 272 21.53 23.71 18.18
CA GLY A 272 21.58 22.86 19.38
C GLY A 272 20.97 21.46 19.22
N GLY A 273 20.56 21.10 17.98
CA GLY A 273 20.16 19.73 17.63
C GLY A 273 21.36 18.78 17.53
N ASN A 274 21.06 17.50 17.50
CA ASN A 274 22.06 16.44 17.34
C ASN A 274 21.54 15.35 16.38
N HIS A 275 22.41 14.44 15.96
CA HIS A 275 22.05 13.39 15.01
C HIS A 275 21.04 12.37 15.55
N ASP A 276 20.89 12.23 16.87
CA ASP A 276 19.90 11.34 17.46
C ASP A 276 18.47 11.79 17.12
N LEU A 277 18.28 13.11 16.94
CA LEU A 277 16.98 13.66 16.53
C LEU A 277 16.55 13.25 15.13
N ASP A 278 17.48 13.00 14.22
CA ASP A 278 17.17 12.63 12.84
C ASP A 278 16.40 11.30 12.78
N TYR A 279 16.56 10.47 13.81
CA TYR A 279 15.91 9.16 13.93
C TYR A 279 14.82 9.11 14.99
N PHE A 280 14.92 9.92 16.03
CA PHE A 280 14.03 9.88 17.18
C PHE A 280 12.56 10.06 16.83
N PHE A 281 12.23 11.09 16.07
CA PHE A 281 10.84 11.35 15.66
C PHE A 281 10.32 10.31 14.67
N TYR A 282 11.19 9.82 13.80
CA TYR A 282 10.92 8.69 12.94
C TYR A 282 10.53 7.44 13.76
N GLU A 283 11.39 7.04 14.70
CA GLU A 283 11.14 5.85 15.52
C GLU A 283 9.93 5.99 16.44
N TYR A 284 9.70 7.19 16.97
CA TYR A 284 8.47 7.48 17.72
C TYR A 284 7.22 7.20 16.92
N ARG A 285 7.18 7.58 15.65
CA ARG A 285 6.02 7.32 14.78
C ARG A 285 5.90 5.84 14.44
N VAL A 286 6.99 5.19 14.08
CA VAL A 286 7.01 3.74 13.82
C VAL A 286 6.59 2.95 15.06
N HIS A 287 7.07 3.34 16.25
CA HIS A 287 6.68 2.71 17.50
C HIS A 287 5.16 2.65 17.69
N TRP A 288 4.45 3.77 17.51
CA TRP A 288 3.00 3.79 17.73
C TRP A 288 2.20 3.01 16.69
N ILE A 289 2.66 2.99 15.45
CA ILE A 289 2.05 2.14 14.42
C ILE A 289 2.29 0.66 14.76
N ARG A 290 3.51 0.28 15.09
CA ARG A 290 3.85 -1.07 15.51
C ARG A 290 3.03 -1.52 16.73
N GLU A 291 2.95 -0.68 17.75
CA GLU A 291 2.19 -0.97 18.97
C GLU A 291 0.70 -1.17 18.69
N PHE A 292 0.12 -0.43 17.76
CA PHE A 292 -1.24 -0.67 17.30
C PHE A 292 -1.38 -2.07 16.68
N VAL A 293 -0.51 -2.42 15.73
CA VAL A 293 -0.54 -3.75 15.07
C VAL A 293 -0.41 -4.88 16.11
N ARG A 294 0.53 -4.75 17.04
CA ARG A 294 0.69 -5.70 18.15
C ARG A 294 -0.58 -5.83 18.99
N GLN A 295 -1.14 -4.69 19.41
CA GLN A 295 -2.36 -4.67 20.25
C GLN A 295 -3.55 -5.31 19.53
N VAL A 296 -3.73 -5.05 18.22
CA VAL A 296 -4.80 -5.71 17.47
C VAL A 296 -4.58 -7.21 17.40
N PHE A 297 -3.37 -7.67 17.09
CA PHE A 297 -3.06 -9.11 17.06
C PHE A 297 -3.35 -9.78 18.41
N GLU A 298 -2.92 -9.19 19.52
CA GLU A 298 -3.17 -9.71 20.87
C GLU A 298 -4.66 -9.73 21.22
N GLU A 299 -5.37 -8.65 20.91
CA GLU A 299 -6.81 -8.52 21.20
C GLU A 299 -7.65 -9.51 20.39
N VAL A 300 -7.32 -9.66 19.10
CA VAL A 300 -7.97 -10.61 18.20
C VAL A 300 -7.67 -12.04 18.62
N GLY A 301 -6.42 -12.34 19.00
CA GLY A 301 -6.01 -13.65 19.48
C GLY A 301 -6.68 -14.08 20.80
N GLN A 302 -7.11 -13.12 21.65
CA GLN A 302 -7.94 -13.41 22.83
C GLN A 302 -9.34 -13.91 22.45
N VAL A 303 -9.88 -13.44 21.34
CA VAL A 303 -11.21 -13.83 20.85
C VAL A 303 -11.14 -15.11 20.02
N LYS A 304 -10.17 -15.16 19.09
CA LYS A 304 -9.92 -16.29 18.17
C LYS A 304 -8.43 -16.54 18.08
N PRO A 305 -7.89 -17.55 18.81
CA PRO A 305 -6.46 -17.78 18.89
C PRO A 305 -5.75 -18.06 17.56
N ASP A 306 -6.46 -18.61 16.59
CA ASP A 306 -5.92 -18.96 15.27
C ASP A 306 -6.20 -17.87 14.20
N MET A 307 -6.72 -16.70 14.60
CA MET A 307 -7.01 -15.60 13.68
C MET A 307 -5.72 -15.05 13.09
N GLU A 308 -5.68 -14.99 11.78
CA GLU A 308 -4.56 -14.41 11.06
C GLU A 308 -4.72 -12.89 10.86
N VAL A 309 -3.61 -12.20 10.66
CA VAL A 309 -3.57 -10.77 10.39
C VAL A 309 -2.82 -10.55 9.08
N SER A 310 -3.38 -9.71 8.23
CA SER A 310 -2.78 -9.28 6.98
C SER A 310 -2.66 -7.76 6.93
N ALA A 311 -1.75 -7.22 6.11
CA ALA A 311 -1.57 -5.79 6.01
C ALA A 311 -1.20 -5.34 4.59
N ALA A 312 -1.91 -4.31 4.08
CA ALA A 312 -1.49 -3.52 2.93
C ALA A 312 -0.38 -2.56 3.37
N VAL A 313 0.77 -2.65 2.70
CA VAL A 313 1.96 -1.88 3.05
C VAL A 313 2.59 -1.23 1.82
N PHE A 314 3.34 -0.16 2.03
CA PHE A 314 4.10 0.43 0.93
C PHE A 314 5.29 -0.46 0.55
N LYS A 315 5.67 -0.40 -0.72
CA LYS A 315 6.71 -1.25 -1.32
C LYS A 315 8.09 -1.20 -0.64
N ASN A 316 8.44 -0.07 -0.01
CA ASN A 316 9.74 0.12 0.63
C ASN A 316 9.56 0.50 2.10
N PRO A 317 9.86 -0.42 3.04
CA PRO A 317 9.65 -0.22 4.49
C PRO A 317 10.53 0.88 5.08
N VAL A 318 11.74 1.09 4.54
CA VAL A 318 12.65 2.12 5.04
C VAL A 318 12.09 3.52 4.72
N GLN A 319 11.65 3.73 3.48
CA GLN A 319 11.05 4.99 3.08
C GLN A 319 9.70 5.22 3.77
N SER A 320 8.81 4.24 3.76
CA SER A 320 7.49 4.39 4.40
C SER A 320 7.60 4.50 5.92
N GLY A 321 8.56 3.83 6.55
CA GLY A 321 8.89 4.03 7.95
C GLY A 321 9.24 5.49 8.22
N ARG A 322 10.18 6.04 7.46
CA ARG A 322 10.63 7.42 7.64
C ARG A 322 9.50 8.44 7.41
N PHE A 323 8.81 8.35 6.29
CA PHE A 323 7.86 9.39 5.88
C PHE A 323 6.51 9.29 6.56
N ILE A 324 6.04 8.08 6.84
CA ILE A 324 4.67 7.82 7.30
C ILE A 324 4.56 6.83 8.48
N GLY A 325 5.69 6.50 9.11
CA GLY A 325 5.71 5.60 10.27
C GLY A 325 5.40 4.13 9.96
N GLN A 326 5.37 3.72 8.68
CA GLN A 326 5.06 2.35 8.27
C GLN A 326 6.32 1.56 7.95
N ASP A 327 7.15 1.25 8.95
CA ASP A 327 8.21 0.25 8.81
C ASP A 327 7.65 -1.14 9.09
N TRP A 328 7.10 -1.78 8.06
CA TRP A 328 6.42 -3.06 8.21
C TRP A 328 7.35 -4.24 8.55
N ARG A 329 8.67 -4.07 8.48
CA ARG A 329 9.61 -5.08 8.96
C ARG A 329 9.43 -5.37 10.44
N CYS A 330 8.97 -4.37 11.22
CA CYS A 330 8.68 -4.51 12.64
C CYS A 330 7.28 -5.03 12.96
N TYR A 331 6.50 -5.46 11.96
CA TYR A 331 5.19 -6.09 12.19
C TYR A 331 5.32 -7.60 12.50
N TYR A 332 6.47 -8.18 12.25
CA TYR A 332 6.76 -9.55 12.68
C TYR A 332 6.83 -9.63 14.22
N PRO A 333 6.22 -10.66 14.87
CA PRO A 333 5.52 -11.81 14.28
C PRO A 333 3.99 -11.64 14.18
N TRP A 334 3.45 -10.44 14.32
CA TRP A 334 2.01 -10.19 14.49
C TRP A 334 1.22 -10.15 13.19
N VAL A 335 1.89 -9.98 12.07
CA VAL A 335 1.28 -10.02 10.73
C VAL A 335 1.76 -11.26 10.00
N GLN A 336 0.82 -12.07 9.49
CA GLN A 336 1.14 -13.30 8.74
C GLN A 336 1.28 -13.03 7.25
N TYR A 337 0.45 -12.13 6.69
CA TYR A 337 0.46 -11.80 5.26
C TYR A 337 0.87 -10.34 5.06
N LEU A 338 2.01 -10.11 4.44
CA LEU A 338 2.40 -8.80 3.93
C LEU A 338 1.93 -8.65 2.48
N MET A 339 1.27 -7.53 2.19
CA MET A 339 0.74 -7.22 0.86
C MET A 339 1.28 -5.86 0.40
N PRO A 340 2.52 -5.81 -0.11
CA PRO A 340 3.11 -4.57 -0.62
C PRO A 340 2.32 -4.04 -1.81
N MET A 341 1.98 -2.76 -1.77
CA MET A 341 1.25 -2.05 -2.84
C MET A 341 2.23 -1.63 -3.94
N ASP A 342 2.58 -2.57 -4.82
CA ASP A 342 3.46 -2.34 -5.97
C ASP A 342 2.68 -1.82 -7.19
N TYR A 343 1.91 -0.75 -6.96
CA TYR A 343 1.07 -0.15 -7.99
C TYR A 343 1.88 0.59 -9.03
N ARG A 344 1.45 0.53 -10.29
CA ARG A 344 2.11 1.22 -11.42
C ARG A 344 2.44 2.69 -11.11
N SER A 345 1.55 3.39 -10.43
CA SER A 345 1.74 4.79 -10.02
C SER A 345 2.88 5.04 -9.04
N HIS A 346 3.42 4.00 -8.42
CA HIS A 346 4.53 4.09 -7.47
C HIS A 346 5.91 3.92 -8.14
N PHE A 347 5.94 3.77 -9.47
CA PHE A 347 7.18 3.58 -10.22
C PHE A 347 7.30 4.63 -11.32
N PRO A 348 8.49 5.21 -11.53
CA PRO A 348 8.74 6.13 -12.64
C PRO A 348 8.90 5.38 -13.97
N GLY A 349 8.98 6.13 -15.06
CA GLY A 349 9.27 5.62 -16.39
C GLY A 349 8.04 5.08 -17.12
N ASP A 350 8.27 4.45 -18.26
CA ASP A 350 7.25 3.79 -19.07
C ASP A 350 6.86 2.42 -18.49
N PHE A 351 5.96 1.70 -19.17
CA PHE A 351 5.45 0.43 -18.67
C PHE A 351 6.53 -0.68 -18.62
N ASP A 352 7.47 -0.71 -19.58
CA ASP A 352 8.53 -1.71 -19.56
C ASP A 352 9.56 -1.43 -18.45
N THR A 353 9.89 -0.16 -18.24
CA THR A 353 10.68 0.29 -17.07
C THR A 353 9.97 -0.08 -15.74
N HIS A 354 8.66 0.11 -15.66
CA HIS A 354 7.89 -0.31 -14.50
C HIS A 354 8.04 -1.82 -14.22
N LEU A 355 7.90 -2.68 -15.22
CA LEU A 355 8.04 -4.13 -15.03
C LEU A 355 9.43 -4.52 -14.49
N GLN A 356 10.48 -3.85 -14.98
CA GLN A 356 11.83 -4.05 -14.46
C GLN A 356 11.94 -3.61 -12.99
N LEU A 357 11.52 -2.38 -12.68
CA LEU A 357 11.57 -1.84 -11.32
C LEU A 357 10.68 -2.62 -10.34
N LEU A 358 9.57 -3.17 -10.81
CA LEU A 358 8.70 -4.05 -10.03
C LEU A 358 9.42 -5.35 -9.67
N ALA A 359 10.15 -5.96 -10.60
CA ALA A 359 10.97 -7.14 -10.31
C ALA A 359 12.05 -6.84 -9.25
N GLU A 360 12.74 -5.71 -9.36
CA GLU A 360 13.75 -5.27 -8.38
C GLU A 360 13.12 -5.00 -7.00
N SER A 361 11.93 -4.39 -6.99
CA SER A 361 11.15 -4.15 -5.76
C SER A 361 10.81 -5.46 -5.06
N ILE A 362 10.26 -6.44 -5.79
CA ILE A 362 9.90 -7.75 -5.25
C ILE A 362 11.13 -8.49 -4.71
N ALA A 363 12.27 -8.43 -5.40
CA ALA A 363 13.51 -9.04 -4.92
C ALA A 363 13.93 -8.47 -3.56
N SER A 364 13.85 -7.15 -3.39
CA SER A 364 14.13 -6.48 -2.12
C SER A 364 13.12 -6.83 -1.04
N GLN A 365 11.83 -6.89 -1.39
CA GLN A 365 10.75 -7.24 -0.46
C GLN A 365 10.89 -8.67 0.07
N LYS A 366 11.27 -9.62 -0.77
CA LYS A 366 11.55 -11.01 -0.34
C LYS A 366 12.66 -11.07 0.71
N GLU A 367 13.67 -10.22 0.61
CA GLU A 367 14.74 -10.13 1.59
C GLU A 367 14.24 -9.53 2.91
N TRP A 368 13.49 -8.43 2.85
CA TRP A 368 12.94 -7.77 4.03
C TRP A 368 11.85 -8.58 4.72
N ALA A 369 11.08 -9.37 3.95
CA ALA A 369 9.97 -10.18 4.45
C ALA A 369 10.35 -11.63 4.80
N ARG A 370 11.62 -11.99 4.76
CA ARG A 370 12.09 -13.40 4.91
C ARG A 370 11.61 -14.12 6.17
N ASP A 371 11.29 -13.39 7.24
CA ASP A 371 10.82 -13.93 8.50
C ASP A 371 9.28 -14.00 8.56
N PHE A 372 8.58 -13.36 7.62
CA PHE A 372 7.13 -13.42 7.54
C PHE A 372 6.65 -14.70 6.88
N ARG A 373 5.41 -15.08 7.19
CA ARG A 373 4.85 -16.32 6.68
C ARG A 373 4.50 -16.23 5.19
N HIS A 374 3.92 -15.09 4.76
CA HIS A 374 3.47 -14.89 3.39
C HIS A 374 3.80 -13.49 2.88
N LEU A 375 4.31 -13.43 1.65
CA LEU A 375 4.48 -12.20 0.87
C LEU A 375 3.60 -12.28 -0.38
N TRP A 376 2.48 -11.54 -0.38
CA TRP A 376 1.56 -11.46 -1.51
C TRP A 376 1.67 -10.11 -2.19
N VAL A 377 2.12 -10.07 -3.43
CA VAL A 377 2.38 -8.82 -4.15
C VAL A 377 1.09 -8.17 -4.61
N GLY A 378 0.86 -6.92 -4.19
CA GLY A 378 -0.30 -6.12 -4.55
C GLY A 378 -0.06 -5.33 -5.83
N ILE A 379 -0.92 -5.53 -6.84
CA ILE A 379 -0.92 -4.76 -8.08
C ILE A 379 -2.25 -4.03 -8.25
N ALA A 380 -2.28 -2.93 -9.03
CA ALA A 380 -3.51 -2.18 -9.24
C ALA A 380 -3.90 -2.13 -10.72
N THR A 381 -5.20 -2.32 -10.98
CA THR A 381 -5.77 -2.22 -12.33
C THR A 381 -5.94 -0.79 -12.81
N GLY A 382 -6.30 0.13 -11.89
CA GLY A 382 -6.66 1.50 -12.24
C GLY A 382 -5.53 2.34 -12.82
N PHE A 383 -4.28 2.01 -12.51
CA PHE A 383 -3.08 2.73 -12.95
C PHE A 383 -2.44 2.15 -14.22
N LEU A 384 -2.93 1.05 -14.74
CA LEU A 384 -2.45 0.46 -16.00
C LEU A 384 -2.72 1.34 -17.22
N TYR A 385 -3.60 2.31 -17.04
CA TYR A 385 -4.16 3.17 -18.09
C TYR A 385 -3.61 4.59 -18.10
N ASP A 386 -2.85 4.98 -17.07
CA ASP A 386 -2.49 6.38 -16.86
C ASP A 386 -1.45 6.89 -17.85
N GLU A 387 -0.69 5.99 -18.49
CA GLU A 387 0.33 6.38 -19.46
C GLU A 387 -0.26 7.05 -20.70
N GLU A 388 -1.34 6.50 -21.25
CA GLU A 388 -2.01 7.05 -22.43
C GLU A 388 -3.06 8.09 -22.04
N ARG A 389 -3.79 7.86 -20.95
CA ARG A 389 -4.85 8.75 -20.51
C ARG A 389 -4.35 10.13 -20.11
N GLY A 390 -3.28 10.20 -19.35
CA GLY A 390 -2.70 11.47 -18.90
C GLY A 390 -2.29 12.38 -20.07
N PRO A 391 -1.45 11.89 -21.01
CA PRO A 391 -1.09 12.62 -22.22
C PRO A 391 -2.30 12.96 -23.10
N LEU A 392 -3.27 12.06 -23.31
CA LEU A 392 -4.48 12.35 -24.08
C LEU A 392 -5.32 13.46 -23.46
N LEU A 393 -5.51 13.47 -22.13
CA LEU A 393 -6.20 14.56 -21.44
C LEU A 393 -5.41 15.87 -21.54
N ARG A 394 -4.08 15.82 -21.52
CA ARG A 394 -3.23 16.99 -21.73
C ARG A 394 -3.40 17.54 -23.15
N ILE A 395 -3.33 16.69 -24.17
CA ILE A 395 -3.57 17.06 -25.58
C ILE A 395 -4.94 17.72 -25.74
N ARG A 396 -5.99 17.10 -25.18
CA ARG A 396 -7.36 17.63 -25.19
C ARG A 396 -7.42 19.04 -24.59
N ASN A 397 -6.82 19.23 -23.41
CA ASN A 397 -6.86 20.51 -22.71
C ASN A 397 -6.02 21.60 -23.43
N LEU A 398 -4.88 21.22 -24.00
CA LEU A 398 -4.06 22.12 -24.83
C LEU A 398 -4.82 22.55 -26.08
N ALA A 399 -5.48 21.63 -26.77
CA ALA A 399 -6.32 21.93 -27.93
C ALA A 399 -7.47 22.87 -27.57
N ALA A 400 -8.23 22.56 -26.48
CA ALA A 400 -9.32 23.41 -25.98
C ALA A 400 -8.85 24.83 -25.62
N GLY A 401 -7.66 24.95 -25.03
CA GLY A 401 -7.02 26.22 -24.67
C GLY A 401 -6.39 26.95 -25.85
N LYS A 402 -6.41 26.38 -27.06
CA LYS A 402 -5.73 26.89 -28.26
C LYS A 402 -4.22 27.16 -28.02
N SER A 403 -3.59 26.27 -27.28
CA SER A 403 -2.16 26.31 -26.99
C SER A 403 -1.33 26.07 -28.25
N ASP A 404 -0.02 26.32 -28.17
CA ASP A 404 0.92 26.09 -29.25
C ASP A 404 0.86 24.62 -29.72
N PRO A 405 0.66 24.37 -31.03
CA PRO A 405 0.68 23.02 -31.59
C PRO A 405 1.93 22.20 -31.21
N ALA A 406 3.08 22.83 -31.01
CA ALA A 406 4.31 22.18 -30.57
C ALA A 406 4.20 21.52 -29.19
N GLU A 407 3.38 22.08 -28.27
CA GLU A 407 3.13 21.46 -26.97
C GLU A 407 2.25 20.21 -27.10
N ILE A 408 1.31 20.23 -28.06
CA ILE A 408 0.46 19.07 -28.39
C ILE A 408 1.30 17.96 -29.02
N GLU A 409 2.17 18.32 -29.96
CA GLU A 409 3.10 17.38 -30.61
C GLU A 409 4.02 16.70 -29.58
N LYS A 410 4.59 17.47 -28.66
CA LYS A 410 5.40 16.94 -27.57
C LYS A 410 4.64 15.97 -26.68
N ALA A 411 3.36 16.25 -26.35
CA ALA A 411 2.54 15.35 -25.57
C ALA A 411 2.12 14.10 -26.36
N LEU A 412 1.98 14.23 -27.68
CA LEU A 412 1.72 13.11 -28.59
C LEU A 412 2.93 12.17 -28.70
N ASP A 413 4.15 12.70 -28.72
CA ASP A 413 5.37 11.90 -28.81
C ASP A 413 5.50 10.95 -27.63
N GLU A 414 5.02 11.34 -26.43
CA GLU A 414 5.05 10.49 -25.24
C GLU A 414 4.25 9.18 -25.41
N ILE A 415 3.24 9.15 -26.31
CA ILE A 415 2.31 8.02 -26.51
C ILE A 415 2.20 7.58 -27.97
N ALA A 416 3.01 8.15 -28.85
CA ALA A 416 2.89 7.95 -30.31
C ALA A 416 2.95 6.48 -30.73
N GLU A 417 3.91 5.71 -30.20
CA GLU A 417 4.07 4.29 -30.54
C GLU A 417 2.87 3.44 -30.08
N ALA A 418 2.34 3.74 -28.91
CA ALA A 418 1.16 3.08 -28.40
C ALA A 418 -0.08 3.38 -29.25
N LEU A 419 -0.31 4.67 -29.56
CA LEU A 419 -1.45 5.05 -30.40
C LEU A 419 -1.33 4.51 -31.84
N LYS A 420 -0.16 4.56 -32.48
CA LYS A 420 0.03 3.99 -33.82
C LYS A 420 -0.31 2.51 -33.85
N ARG A 421 0.07 1.76 -32.82
CA ARG A 421 -0.20 0.33 -32.71
C ARG A 421 -1.67 0.01 -32.45
N HIS A 422 -2.29 0.75 -31.56
CA HIS A 422 -3.56 0.35 -30.95
C HIS A 422 -4.74 1.26 -31.31
N ALA A 423 -4.50 2.50 -31.67
CA ALA A 423 -5.53 3.48 -32.03
C ALA A 423 -5.07 4.40 -33.18
N PRO A 424 -4.69 3.86 -34.36
CA PRO A 424 -4.10 4.67 -35.43
C PRO A 424 -5.01 5.83 -35.86
N GLY A 425 -6.31 5.64 -35.90
CA GLY A 425 -7.25 6.71 -36.25
C GLY A 425 -7.25 7.88 -35.25
N LEU A 426 -7.00 7.63 -33.95
CA LEU A 426 -6.82 8.70 -32.97
C LEU A 426 -5.48 9.41 -33.16
N TYR A 427 -4.41 8.65 -33.41
CA TYR A 427 -3.10 9.22 -33.74
C TYR A 427 -3.20 10.16 -34.93
N ASP A 428 -3.81 9.72 -36.05
CA ASP A 428 -4.00 10.51 -37.26
C ASP A 428 -4.84 11.77 -37.00
N ALA A 429 -5.89 11.68 -36.18
CA ALA A 429 -6.72 12.84 -35.82
C ALA A 429 -5.92 13.90 -35.03
N ILE A 430 -5.06 13.49 -34.11
CA ILE A 430 -4.20 14.43 -33.37
C ILE A 430 -3.17 15.05 -34.30
N GLN A 431 -2.53 14.28 -35.16
CA GLN A 431 -1.57 14.77 -36.16
C GLN A 431 -2.21 15.78 -37.13
N ALA A 432 -3.43 15.48 -37.60
CA ALA A 432 -4.16 16.38 -38.48
C ALA A 432 -4.47 17.72 -37.81
N TYR A 433 -4.84 17.70 -36.52
CA TYR A 433 -5.04 18.91 -35.75
C TYR A 433 -3.75 19.72 -35.52
N VAL A 434 -2.64 19.06 -35.22
CA VAL A 434 -1.31 19.73 -35.09
C VAL A 434 -0.92 20.44 -36.38
N ALA A 435 -1.20 19.80 -37.54
CA ALA A 435 -0.88 20.36 -38.85
C ALA A 435 -1.78 21.55 -39.25
N ASP A 436 -3.04 21.58 -38.82
CA ASP A 436 -4.03 22.65 -39.15
C ASP A 436 -4.97 22.91 -37.96
N PRO A 437 -4.55 23.68 -36.94
CA PRO A 437 -5.27 23.85 -35.65
C PRO A 437 -6.41 24.88 -35.73
N LYS A 438 -7.43 24.62 -36.55
CA LYS A 438 -8.58 25.56 -36.77
C LYS A 438 -9.67 25.47 -35.71
N ASP A 439 -10.15 24.24 -35.46
CA ASP A 439 -11.23 23.97 -34.53
C ASP A 439 -10.88 22.79 -33.63
N PRO A 440 -10.78 22.99 -32.29
CA PRO A 440 -10.45 21.93 -31.37
C PRO A 440 -11.60 20.95 -31.09
N GLN A 441 -12.86 21.33 -31.31
CA GLN A 441 -14.03 20.55 -30.92
C GLN A 441 -14.07 19.13 -31.54
N PRO A 442 -13.72 18.90 -32.82
CA PRO A 442 -13.65 17.55 -33.36
C PRO A 442 -12.63 16.68 -32.67
N LEU A 443 -11.42 17.23 -32.36
CA LEU A 443 -10.39 16.49 -31.65
C LEU A 443 -10.78 16.18 -30.20
N GLU A 444 -11.35 17.15 -29.47
CA GLU A 444 -11.87 16.95 -28.12
C GLU A 444 -12.88 15.82 -28.07
N LYS A 445 -13.87 15.84 -28.99
CA LYS A 445 -14.88 14.76 -29.09
C LYS A 445 -14.27 13.40 -29.42
N THR A 446 -13.27 13.38 -30.30
CA THR A 446 -12.58 12.13 -30.66
C THR A 446 -11.83 11.55 -29.48
N ILE A 447 -11.11 12.38 -28.73
CA ILE A 447 -10.41 11.96 -27.52
C ILE A 447 -11.40 11.53 -26.44
N ASP A 448 -12.46 12.31 -26.17
CA ASP A 448 -13.47 11.96 -25.17
C ASP A 448 -14.20 10.66 -25.54
N SER A 449 -14.52 10.48 -26.81
CA SER A 449 -15.13 9.26 -27.32
C SER A 449 -14.20 8.06 -27.18
N PHE A 450 -12.93 8.21 -27.48
CA PHE A 450 -11.94 7.17 -27.28
C PHE A 450 -11.81 6.79 -25.79
N LEU A 451 -11.64 7.79 -24.91
CA LEU A 451 -11.53 7.57 -23.47
C LEU A 451 -12.80 6.94 -22.85
N ALA A 452 -13.98 7.19 -23.45
CA ALA A 452 -15.25 6.61 -23.04
C ALA A 452 -15.52 5.22 -23.65
N SER A 453 -14.95 4.94 -24.82
CA SER A 453 -15.26 3.77 -25.64
C SER A 453 -14.08 2.80 -25.79
N VAL A 454 -13.05 2.92 -24.96
CA VAL A 454 -11.93 1.96 -24.99
C VAL A 454 -12.49 0.55 -24.90
N PRO A 455 -12.26 -0.28 -25.91
CA PRO A 455 -12.84 -1.61 -25.94
C PRO A 455 -12.41 -2.40 -24.70
N PRO A 456 -13.33 -3.17 -24.10
CA PRO A 456 -13.00 -4.05 -22.99
C PRO A 456 -11.75 -4.89 -23.32
N GLY A 457 -10.76 -4.86 -22.44
CA GLY A 457 -9.58 -5.71 -22.56
C GLY A 457 -8.49 -5.26 -23.53
N TYR A 458 -8.60 -4.07 -24.13
CA TYR A 458 -7.63 -3.65 -25.16
C TYR A 458 -6.22 -3.38 -24.59
N TYR A 459 -5.98 -2.26 -23.93
CA TYR A 459 -4.68 -1.98 -23.29
C TYR A 459 -4.54 -2.56 -21.89
N PRO A 460 -5.56 -2.39 -21.04
CA PRO A 460 -5.47 -2.84 -19.67
C PRO A 460 -5.30 -4.35 -19.55
N ALA A 461 -5.90 -5.17 -20.43
CA ALA A 461 -5.78 -6.62 -20.37
C ALA A 461 -4.34 -7.08 -20.66
N GLU A 462 -3.71 -6.55 -21.71
CA GLU A 462 -2.32 -6.88 -22.04
C GLU A 462 -1.38 -6.47 -20.89
N LYS A 463 -1.51 -5.22 -20.40
CA LYS A 463 -0.68 -4.71 -19.31
C LYS A 463 -0.90 -5.48 -18.01
N LEU A 464 -2.15 -5.82 -17.70
CA LEU A 464 -2.47 -6.65 -16.54
C LEU A 464 -1.81 -8.03 -16.67
N THR A 465 -2.00 -8.72 -17.78
CA THR A 465 -1.42 -10.06 -18.01
C THR A 465 0.10 -10.03 -17.92
N ARG A 466 0.76 -9.06 -18.56
CA ARG A 466 2.22 -8.90 -18.48
C ARG A 466 2.69 -8.62 -17.06
N THR A 467 1.96 -7.81 -16.30
CA THR A 467 2.28 -7.54 -14.89
C THR A 467 2.14 -8.80 -14.04
N LEU A 468 1.04 -9.53 -14.21
CA LEU A 468 0.79 -10.79 -13.50
C LEU A 468 1.84 -11.86 -13.82
N GLU A 469 2.20 -12.02 -15.09
CA GLU A 469 3.26 -12.94 -15.54
C GLU A 469 4.62 -12.56 -14.97
N MET A 470 4.95 -11.27 -14.97
CA MET A 470 6.19 -10.79 -14.37
C MET A 470 6.23 -11.10 -12.87
N VAL A 471 5.15 -10.80 -12.12
CA VAL A 471 5.07 -11.08 -10.67
C VAL A 471 5.19 -12.59 -10.41
N ARG A 472 4.47 -13.44 -11.18
CA ARG A 472 4.58 -14.91 -11.08
C ARG A 472 6.01 -15.38 -11.33
N SER A 473 6.73 -14.78 -12.28
CA SER A 473 8.12 -15.12 -12.59
C SER A 473 9.09 -14.86 -11.43
N GLN A 474 8.72 -14.00 -10.47
CA GLN A 474 9.51 -13.73 -9.27
C GLN A 474 9.32 -14.81 -8.17
N SER A 475 8.54 -15.85 -8.42
CA SER A 475 8.30 -16.94 -7.43
C SER A 475 7.80 -16.40 -6.09
N VAL A 476 6.78 -15.55 -6.14
CA VAL A 476 6.03 -15.10 -4.96
C VAL A 476 4.92 -16.08 -4.60
N GLU A 477 4.49 -16.08 -3.36
CA GLU A 477 3.48 -17.01 -2.85
C GLU A 477 2.05 -16.59 -3.24
N GLY A 478 1.81 -15.30 -3.45
CA GLY A 478 0.48 -14.82 -3.82
C GLY A 478 0.50 -13.49 -4.54
N ILE A 479 -0.62 -13.20 -5.19
CA ILE A 479 -0.89 -11.94 -5.88
C ILE A 479 -2.22 -11.39 -5.38
N VAL A 480 -2.26 -10.08 -5.12
CA VAL A 480 -3.48 -9.38 -4.73
C VAL A 480 -3.77 -8.29 -5.75
N ILE A 481 -4.96 -8.26 -6.33
CA ILE A 481 -5.34 -7.27 -7.34
C ILE A 481 -6.21 -6.18 -6.71
N PHE A 482 -5.79 -4.94 -6.80
CA PHE A 482 -6.57 -3.76 -6.44
C PHE A 482 -7.16 -3.14 -7.71
N SER A 483 -8.46 -3.24 -7.93
CA SER A 483 -9.52 -3.79 -7.10
C SER A 483 -10.56 -4.55 -7.94
N ALA A 484 -11.48 -5.26 -7.30
CA ALA A 484 -12.61 -5.92 -7.96
C ALA A 484 -13.43 -4.92 -8.80
N GLY A 485 -13.70 -3.73 -8.25
CA GLY A 485 -14.36 -2.65 -8.98
C GLY A 485 -13.54 -2.17 -10.19
N GLY A 486 -12.22 -2.14 -10.08
CA GLY A 486 -11.32 -1.84 -11.20
C GLY A 486 -11.35 -2.93 -12.28
N ILE A 487 -11.32 -4.20 -11.89
CA ILE A 487 -11.45 -5.34 -12.82
C ILE A 487 -12.80 -5.24 -13.56
N THR A 488 -13.88 -4.96 -12.85
CA THR A 488 -15.22 -4.84 -13.42
C THR A 488 -15.32 -3.65 -14.38
N SER A 489 -14.86 -2.47 -13.97
CA SER A 489 -14.99 -1.24 -14.77
C SER A 489 -14.13 -1.25 -16.04
N LEU A 490 -13.03 -2.02 -16.03
CA LEU A 490 -12.14 -2.19 -17.17
C LEU A 490 -12.39 -3.50 -17.94
N HIS A 491 -13.42 -4.27 -17.57
CA HIS A 491 -13.79 -5.55 -18.19
C HIS A 491 -12.65 -6.57 -18.22
N LEU A 492 -11.92 -6.72 -17.11
CA LEU A 492 -10.72 -7.54 -17.04
C LEU A 492 -10.92 -8.94 -16.42
N TRP A 493 -12.17 -9.32 -16.07
CA TRP A 493 -12.44 -10.61 -15.43
C TRP A 493 -11.96 -11.81 -16.23
N ASP A 494 -12.14 -11.79 -17.57
CA ASP A 494 -11.69 -12.89 -18.44
C ASP A 494 -10.15 -13.02 -18.43
N ALA A 495 -9.41 -11.91 -18.41
CA ALA A 495 -7.94 -11.93 -18.31
C ALA A 495 -7.46 -12.47 -16.94
N VAL A 496 -8.16 -12.15 -15.86
CA VAL A 496 -7.89 -12.66 -14.51
C VAL A 496 -8.18 -14.16 -14.44
N GLU A 497 -9.34 -14.60 -14.94
CA GLU A 497 -9.74 -16.00 -15.03
C GLU A 497 -8.72 -16.82 -15.84
N GLU A 498 -8.36 -16.36 -17.04
CA GLU A 498 -7.37 -17.04 -17.88
C GLU A 498 -6.00 -17.15 -17.19
N PHE A 499 -5.55 -16.08 -16.51
CA PHE A 499 -4.26 -16.10 -15.82
C PHE A 499 -4.25 -17.08 -14.63
N PHE A 500 -5.26 -17.07 -13.78
CA PHE A 500 -5.30 -17.91 -12.57
C PHE A 500 -5.74 -19.35 -12.84
N SER A 501 -6.28 -19.66 -14.03
CA SER A 501 -6.60 -21.04 -14.46
C SER A 501 -5.37 -21.86 -14.87
N ARG A 502 -4.24 -21.18 -15.12
CA ARG A 502 -2.95 -21.78 -15.51
C ARG A 502 -2.10 -22.11 -14.26
#